data_7c2bdfb347c60a4498fbb74a1cb346d8
#
_entry.id   7c2bdfb347c60a4498fbb74a1cb346d8
#
_cell.length_a   1.000
_cell.length_b   1.000
_cell.length_c   1.000
_cell.angle_alpha   90.00
_cell.angle_beta   90.00
_cell.angle_gamma   90.00
#
_symmetry.space_group_name_H-M   'P 1'
#
loop_
_entity.id
_entity.type
_entity.pdbx_description
1 polymer ?
#
loop_
_entity_poly.entity_id
_entity_poly.type
_entity_poly.pdbx_seq_one_letter_code
_entity_poly.pdbx_strand_id
1 'polypeptide(L)'
;MNTPAVEEFLPKGVSLEEAKRWLRLRFTKGASCPCCKQFVKLYRRPMNKSMAYVLLLMACYFRGDPVEEWLHVPSYIAEMVSDHPRRAAAVRGDWAKLKFWGLIEEKPDTRADGSPRAGYWKLTPLGRQFVKRQVKVPSHV
;
A
#
# COMPACT_ATOMS: atom_id res chain seq x y z
N MET A 1 18.02 -12.28 30.69
CA MET A 1 17.61 -13.62 30.20
C MET A 1 16.25 -13.48 29.55
N ASN A 2 16.22 -13.57 28.25
CA ASN A 2 14.94 -13.61 27.53
C ASN A 2 14.36 -15.00 27.70
N THR A 3 13.30 -15.10 28.47
CA THR A 3 12.44 -16.29 28.47
C THR A 3 11.90 -16.44 27.05
N PRO A 4 12.14 -17.56 26.34
CA PRO A 4 11.50 -17.76 25.07
C PRO A 4 10.00 -17.71 25.31
N ALA A 5 9.32 -16.82 24.56
CA ALA A 5 7.87 -16.80 24.58
C ALA A 5 7.40 -18.22 24.27
N VAL A 6 6.62 -18.80 25.16
CA VAL A 6 5.96 -20.08 24.91
C VAL A 6 5.23 -19.90 23.59
N GLU A 7 5.70 -20.54 22.54
CA GLU A 7 4.99 -20.58 21.28
C GLU A 7 3.66 -21.28 21.55
N GLU A 8 2.64 -20.49 21.70
CA GLU A 8 1.28 -20.98 21.91
C GLU A 8 0.80 -21.54 20.58
N PHE A 9 1.02 -22.83 20.40
CA PHE A 9 0.61 -23.53 19.19
C PHE A 9 -0.90 -23.74 19.17
N LEU A 10 -1.50 -23.50 18.00
CA LEU A 10 -2.87 -23.84 17.77
C LEU A 10 -3.04 -25.38 17.78
N PRO A 11 -4.03 -25.94 18.48
CA PRO A 11 -4.27 -27.38 18.47
C PRO A 11 -4.52 -27.91 17.05
N LYS A 12 -4.13 -29.15 16.80
CA LYS A 12 -4.45 -29.82 15.53
C LYS A 12 -5.96 -30.04 15.41
N GLY A 13 -6.50 -29.93 14.19
CA GLY A 13 -7.91 -30.20 13.91
C GLY A 13 -8.86 -29.03 14.10
N VAL A 14 -8.35 -27.80 14.31
CA VAL A 14 -9.19 -26.61 14.35
C VAL A 14 -9.64 -26.18 12.95
N SER A 15 -10.76 -25.49 12.88
CA SER A 15 -11.28 -24.93 11.62
C SER A 15 -10.40 -23.81 11.08
N LEU A 16 -10.52 -23.52 9.79
CA LEU A 16 -9.83 -22.39 9.17
C LEU A 16 -10.19 -21.05 9.82
N GLU A 17 -11.44 -20.87 10.22
CA GLU A 17 -11.90 -19.64 10.89
C GLU A 17 -11.28 -19.47 12.28
N GLU A 18 -11.11 -20.54 13.01
CA GLU A 18 -10.40 -20.53 14.31
C GLU A 18 -8.92 -20.23 14.11
N ALA A 19 -8.27 -20.79 13.08
CA ALA A 19 -6.89 -20.50 12.73
C ALA A 19 -6.70 -19.03 12.36
N LYS A 20 -7.60 -18.44 11.56
CA LYS A 20 -7.59 -17.02 11.21
C LYS A 20 -7.75 -16.12 12.44
N ARG A 21 -8.68 -16.47 13.35
CA ARG A 21 -8.91 -15.73 14.59
C ARG A 21 -7.69 -15.77 15.49
N TRP A 22 -7.10 -16.95 15.65
CA TRP A 22 -5.87 -17.14 16.42
C TRP A 22 -4.72 -16.28 15.89
N LEU A 23 -4.53 -16.24 14.55
CA LEU A 23 -3.50 -15.44 13.90
C LEU A 23 -3.72 -13.95 14.08
N ARG A 24 -4.96 -13.46 13.91
CA ARG A 24 -5.31 -12.03 14.11
C ARG A 24 -4.98 -11.50 15.49
N LEU A 25 -5.10 -12.32 16.52
CA LEU A 25 -4.74 -11.94 17.90
C LEU A 25 -3.23 -11.81 18.12
N ARG A 26 -2.41 -12.39 17.24
CA ARG A 26 -0.96 -12.51 17.42
C ARG A 26 -0.11 -11.78 16.39
N PHE A 27 -0.69 -11.37 15.27
CA PHE A 27 0.09 -10.83 14.15
C PHE A 27 0.72 -9.45 14.44
N THR A 28 0.30 -8.71 15.48
CA THR A 28 0.99 -7.50 15.94
C THR A 28 2.37 -7.79 16.49
N LYS A 29 2.54 -8.87 17.22
CA LYS A 29 3.83 -9.36 17.73
C LYS A 29 4.57 -10.23 16.71
N GLY A 30 3.84 -10.84 15.82
CA GLY A 30 4.31 -11.81 14.84
C GLY A 30 4.02 -13.24 15.26
N ALA A 31 3.58 -14.05 14.31
CA ALA A 31 3.31 -15.47 14.51
C ALA A 31 3.46 -16.23 13.20
N SER A 32 3.77 -17.52 13.30
CA SER A 32 3.75 -18.41 12.13
C SER A 32 2.33 -18.84 11.82
N CYS A 33 1.93 -18.75 10.56
CA CYS A 33 0.63 -19.21 10.11
C CYS A 33 0.48 -20.71 10.37
N PRO A 34 -0.57 -21.16 11.09
CA PRO A 34 -0.76 -22.58 11.39
C PRO A 34 -1.02 -23.42 10.12
N CYS A 35 -1.49 -22.81 9.05
CA CYS A 35 -1.78 -23.51 7.79
C CYS A 35 -0.57 -23.65 6.88
N CYS A 36 0.12 -22.53 6.55
CA CYS A 36 1.22 -22.51 5.56
C CYS A 36 2.61 -22.32 6.19
N LYS A 37 2.71 -22.16 7.50
CA LYS A 37 3.96 -21.96 8.25
C LYS A 37 4.71 -20.65 7.96
N GLN A 38 4.17 -19.78 7.10
CA GLN A 38 4.78 -18.47 6.85
C GLN A 38 4.66 -17.59 8.08
N PHE A 39 5.70 -16.81 8.33
CA PHE A 39 5.68 -15.82 9.40
C PHE A 39 4.84 -14.60 9.01
N VAL A 40 3.90 -14.23 9.85
CA VAL A 40 2.98 -13.12 9.66
C VAL A 40 3.18 -12.10 10.77
N LYS A 41 3.40 -10.85 10.40
CA LYS A 41 3.52 -9.73 11.34
C LYS A 41 2.92 -8.48 10.73
N LEU A 42 2.24 -7.71 11.56
CA LEU A 42 1.77 -6.39 11.19
C LEU A 42 2.92 -5.39 11.31
N TYR A 43 3.29 -4.77 10.19
CA TYR A 43 4.32 -3.74 10.15
C TYR A 43 3.67 -2.37 9.97
N ARG A 44 4.03 -1.44 10.83
CA ARG A 44 3.71 -0.03 10.59
C ARG A 44 4.64 0.51 9.50
N ARG A 45 4.06 1.08 8.47
CA ARG A 45 4.79 1.59 7.31
C ARG A 45 4.82 3.10 7.33
N PRO A 46 5.99 3.75 7.34
CA PRO A 46 6.10 5.19 7.21
C PRO A 46 5.90 5.61 5.76
N MET A 47 5.40 6.84 5.57
CA MET A 47 5.46 7.50 4.28
C MET A 47 6.89 7.96 4.01
N ASN A 48 7.48 7.49 2.92
CA ASN A 48 8.83 7.85 2.53
C ASN A 48 8.86 8.94 1.45
N LYS A 49 10.05 9.47 1.16
CA LYS A 49 10.25 10.54 0.18
C LYS A 49 9.80 10.13 -1.24
N SER A 50 10.03 8.88 -1.63
CA SER A 50 9.64 8.37 -2.94
C SER A 50 8.11 8.36 -3.10
N MET A 51 7.39 7.94 -2.08
CA MET A 51 5.92 7.96 -2.06
C MET A 51 5.39 9.39 -2.16
N ALA A 52 5.93 10.30 -1.36
CA ALA A 52 5.56 11.72 -1.40
C ALA A 52 5.85 12.35 -2.77
N TYR A 53 6.97 12.01 -3.38
CA TYR A 53 7.34 12.50 -4.71
C TYR A 53 6.33 12.03 -5.78
N VAL A 54 5.96 10.76 -5.79
CA VAL A 54 4.94 10.25 -6.73
C VAL A 54 3.59 10.89 -6.50
N LEU A 55 3.19 11.11 -5.24
CA LEU A 55 1.95 11.80 -4.92
C LEU A 55 1.93 13.22 -5.49
N LEU A 56 3.04 13.95 -5.39
CA LEU A 56 3.18 15.30 -6.00
C LEU A 56 3.13 15.25 -7.52
N LEU A 57 3.76 14.27 -8.16
CA LEU A 57 3.67 14.08 -9.62
C LEU A 57 2.22 13.83 -10.06
N MET A 58 1.50 12.96 -9.33
CA MET A 58 0.08 12.72 -9.59
C MET A 58 -0.75 13.99 -9.41
N ALA A 59 -0.48 14.78 -8.38
CA ALA A 59 -1.16 16.06 -8.16
C ALA A 59 -0.89 17.08 -9.27
N CYS A 60 0.30 17.08 -9.85
CA CYS A 60 0.62 17.90 -11.02
C CYS A 60 -0.15 17.45 -12.27
N TYR A 61 -0.36 16.17 -12.44
CA TYR A 61 -1.17 15.62 -13.54
C TYR A 61 -2.65 15.96 -13.36
N PHE A 62 -3.20 15.70 -12.20
CA PHE A 62 -4.62 15.91 -11.86
C PHE A 62 -4.87 17.32 -11.34
N ARG A 63 -4.77 18.33 -12.21
CA ARG A 63 -4.97 19.74 -11.82
C ARG A 63 -6.44 20.14 -11.67
N GLY A 64 -7.34 19.43 -12.35
CA GLY A 64 -8.78 19.70 -12.33
C GLY A 64 -9.50 19.08 -11.15
N ASP A 65 -10.73 19.52 -10.91
CA ASP A 65 -11.63 19.00 -9.89
C ASP A 65 -13.05 18.86 -10.48
N PRO A 66 -13.74 17.71 -10.36
CA PRO A 66 -13.27 16.46 -9.76
C PRO A 66 -12.26 15.70 -10.62
N VAL A 67 -11.51 14.76 -10.01
CA VAL A 67 -10.64 13.85 -10.72
C VAL A 67 -11.46 12.66 -11.21
N GLU A 68 -11.80 12.63 -12.48
CA GLU A 68 -12.57 11.55 -13.09
C GLU A 68 -11.71 10.59 -13.92
N GLU A 69 -10.54 11.03 -14.37
CA GLU A 69 -9.65 10.25 -15.21
C GLU A 69 -8.72 9.34 -14.40
N TRP A 70 -8.35 8.24 -15.04
CA TRP A 70 -7.40 7.28 -14.50
C TRP A 70 -6.06 7.42 -15.20
N LEU A 71 -4.99 7.50 -14.41
CA LEU A 71 -3.63 7.62 -14.89
C LEU A 71 -2.91 6.28 -14.78
N HIS A 72 -2.24 5.86 -15.86
CA HIS A 72 -1.29 4.76 -15.77
C HIS A 72 0.01 5.26 -15.13
N VAL A 73 0.10 5.13 -13.83
CA VAL A 73 1.16 5.74 -13.00
C VAL A 73 2.56 5.24 -13.37
N PRO A 74 2.81 3.95 -13.61
CA PRO A 74 4.15 3.49 -14.00
C PRO A 74 4.68 4.15 -15.26
N SER A 75 3.85 4.29 -16.29
CA SER A 75 4.25 4.96 -17.55
C SER A 75 4.49 6.45 -17.35
N TYR A 76 3.63 7.11 -16.59
CA TYR A 76 3.77 8.53 -16.28
C TYR A 76 5.06 8.82 -15.49
N ILE A 77 5.35 8.02 -14.47
CA ILE A 77 6.60 8.14 -13.72
C ILE A 77 7.81 7.93 -14.63
N ALA A 78 7.80 6.90 -15.47
CA ALA A 78 8.88 6.61 -16.39
C ALA A 78 9.17 7.79 -17.32
N GLU A 79 8.13 8.43 -17.85
CA GLU A 79 8.24 9.63 -18.66
C GLU A 79 8.82 10.83 -17.89
N MET A 80 8.28 11.09 -16.70
CA MET A 80 8.67 12.24 -15.88
C MET A 80 10.09 12.16 -15.32
N VAL A 81 10.66 10.97 -15.18
CA VAL A 81 12.01 10.75 -14.63
C VAL A 81 13.01 10.24 -15.65
N SER A 82 12.64 10.17 -16.94
CA SER A 82 13.49 9.63 -18.02
C SER A 82 14.87 10.26 -18.08
N ASP A 83 14.96 11.56 -17.84
CA ASP A 83 16.21 12.34 -17.88
C ASP A 83 16.99 12.33 -16.55
N HIS A 84 16.48 11.63 -15.54
CA HIS A 84 17.04 11.63 -14.20
C HIS A 84 17.23 10.18 -13.64
N PRO A 85 18.31 9.47 -14.03
CA PRO A 85 18.51 8.08 -13.62
C PRO A 85 18.47 7.85 -12.12
N ARG A 86 18.95 8.81 -11.30
CA ARG A 86 18.88 8.73 -9.84
C ARG A 86 17.43 8.81 -9.32
N ARG A 87 16.60 9.64 -9.95
CA ARG A 87 15.17 9.73 -9.59
C ARG A 87 14.42 8.49 -10.05
N ALA A 88 14.72 7.99 -11.23
CA ALA A 88 14.16 6.73 -11.73
C ALA A 88 14.46 5.55 -10.78
N ALA A 89 15.68 5.45 -10.27
CA ALA A 89 16.06 4.44 -9.31
C ALA A 89 15.38 4.60 -7.94
N ALA A 90 15.07 5.84 -7.53
CA ALA A 90 14.42 6.15 -6.27
C ALA A 90 12.89 5.91 -6.31
N VAL A 91 12.27 6.01 -7.48
CA VAL A 91 10.81 5.85 -7.64
C VAL A 91 10.50 4.39 -7.94
N ARG A 92 10.53 3.57 -6.92
CA ARG A 92 10.09 2.16 -6.99
C ARG A 92 8.62 2.01 -6.60
N GLY A 93 8.08 0.81 -6.73
CA GLY A 93 6.65 0.50 -6.57
C GLY A 93 6.01 0.75 -5.20
N ASP A 94 6.74 1.32 -4.25
CA ASP A 94 6.21 1.62 -2.91
C ASP A 94 5.10 2.68 -2.91
N TRP A 95 5.01 3.53 -3.93
CA TRP A 95 4.00 4.56 -4.05
C TRP A 95 2.56 4.00 -4.02
N ALA A 96 2.34 2.78 -4.53
CA ALA A 96 1.04 2.13 -4.49
C ALA A 96 0.49 1.95 -3.06
N LYS A 97 1.37 1.93 -2.07
CA LYS A 97 1.01 1.86 -0.65
C LYS A 97 0.33 3.13 -0.12
N LEU A 98 0.39 4.25 -0.86
CA LEU A 98 -0.36 5.48 -0.55
C LEU A 98 -1.87 5.23 -0.44
N LYS A 99 -2.39 4.15 -1.03
CA LYS A 99 -3.78 3.72 -0.85
C LYS A 99 -4.15 3.45 0.61
N PHE A 100 -3.20 3.00 1.42
CA PHE A 100 -3.45 2.72 2.84
C PHE A 100 -3.69 3.98 3.68
N TRP A 101 -3.25 5.14 3.19
CA TRP A 101 -3.62 6.45 3.74
C TRP A 101 -4.89 7.03 3.11
N GLY A 102 -5.45 6.36 2.10
CA GLY A 102 -6.61 6.87 1.36
C GLY A 102 -6.29 8.04 0.42
N LEU A 103 -5.02 8.24 0.06
CA LEU A 103 -4.57 9.38 -0.77
C LEU A 103 -4.70 9.12 -2.27
N ILE A 104 -4.66 7.86 -2.66
CA ILE A 104 -4.87 7.39 -4.03
C ILE A 104 -5.80 6.19 -4.03
N GLU A 105 -6.46 5.96 -5.15
CA GLU A 105 -7.29 4.78 -5.35
C GLU A 105 -6.95 4.09 -6.66
N GLU A 106 -7.03 2.77 -6.65
CA GLU A 106 -6.76 1.91 -7.81
C GLU A 106 -8.04 1.73 -8.63
N LYS A 107 -7.90 1.68 -9.95
CA LYS A 107 -9.02 1.43 -10.84
C LYS A 107 -9.61 0.03 -10.59
N PRO A 108 -10.92 -0.10 -10.27
CA PRO A 108 -11.51 -1.37 -9.88
C PRO A 108 -11.79 -2.31 -11.04
N ASP A 109 -11.60 -1.85 -12.30
CA ASP A 109 -11.94 -2.63 -13.48
C ASP A 109 -11.01 -3.83 -13.68
N THR A 110 -11.57 -4.87 -14.30
CA THR A 110 -10.84 -6.03 -14.81
C THR A 110 -10.74 -5.99 -16.34
N ARG A 111 -9.72 -6.66 -16.88
CA ARG A 111 -9.62 -6.91 -18.32
C ARG A 111 -10.68 -7.92 -18.76
N ALA A 112 -10.89 -8.06 -20.08
CA ALA A 112 -11.83 -9.02 -20.65
C ALA A 112 -11.56 -10.48 -20.23
N ASP A 113 -10.31 -10.83 -19.90
CA ASP A 113 -9.89 -12.14 -19.41
C ASP A 113 -10.12 -12.34 -17.89
N GLY A 114 -10.71 -11.36 -17.19
CA GLY A 114 -10.94 -11.40 -15.74
C GLY A 114 -9.75 -10.98 -14.89
N SER A 115 -8.59 -10.69 -15.49
CA SER A 115 -7.42 -10.21 -14.74
C SER A 115 -7.57 -8.74 -14.37
N PRO A 116 -6.99 -8.29 -13.22
CA PRO A 116 -7.05 -6.89 -12.83
C PRO A 116 -6.25 -6.01 -13.79
N ARG A 117 -6.76 -4.81 -14.07
CA ARG A 117 -5.99 -3.77 -14.77
C ARG A 117 -5.02 -3.13 -13.79
N ALA A 118 -3.78 -3.58 -13.83
CA ALA A 118 -2.73 -3.04 -12.97
C ALA A 118 -2.24 -1.67 -13.46
N GLY A 119 -1.86 -0.82 -12.54
CA GLY A 119 -1.15 0.43 -12.82
C GLY A 119 -2.02 1.66 -13.08
N TYR A 120 -3.33 1.53 -13.11
CA TYR A 120 -4.25 2.68 -13.28
C TYR A 120 -4.76 3.17 -11.92
N TRP A 121 -4.44 4.41 -11.62
CA TRP A 121 -4.71 5.04 -10.32
C TRP A 121 -5.21 6.48 -10.50
N LYS A 122 -5.89 7.00 -9.50
CA LYS A 122 -6.21 8.41 -9.42
C LYS A 122 -6.02 8.95 -8.01
N LEU A 123 -5.89 10.26 -7.93
CA LEU A 123 -5.83 10.99 -6.67
C LEU A 123 -7.23 11.05 -6.04
N THR A 124 -7.34 10.74 -4.75
CA THR A 124 -8.59 10.89 -4.01
C THR A 124 -8.80 12.36 -3.60
N PRO A 125 -10.03 12.77 -3.21
CA PRO A 125 -10.24 14.08 -2.60
C PRO A 125 -9.34 14.33 -1.39
N LEU A 126 -9.14 13.32 -0.54
CA LEU A 126 -8.23 13.40 0.61
C LEU A 126 -6.78 13.61 0.16
N GLY A 127 -6.33 12.88 -0.89
CA GLY A 127 -5.00 13.04 -1.45
C GLY A 127 -4.76 14.44 -1.98
N ARG A 128 -5.75 15.03 -2.63
CA ARG A 128 -5.70 16.42 -3.09
C ARG A 128 -5.59 17.41 -1.94
N GLN A 129 -6.41 17.27 -0.92
CA GLN A 129 -6.37 18.12 0.27
C GLN A 129 -5.04 17.99 1.01
N PHE A 130 -4.49 16.80 1.09
CA PHE A 130 -3.20 16.55 1.71
C PHE A 130 -2.05 17.26 0.97
N VAL A 131 -2.01 17.16 -0.36
CA VAL A 131 -1.01 17.87 -1.20
C VAL A 131 -1.11 19.39 -1.04
N LYS A 132 -2.32 19.92 -0.92
CA LYS A 132 -2.59 21.35 -0.67
C LYS A 132 -2.34 21.77 0.79
N ARG A 133 -1.90 20.85 1.65
CA ARG A 133 -1.67 21.07 3.08
C ARG A 133 -2.93 21.47 3.87
N GLN A 134 -4.10 21.06 3.39
CA GLN A 134 -5.39 21.34 4.03
C GLN A 134 -5.75 20.32 5.11
N VAL A 135 -5.17 19.13 5.06
CA VAL A 135 -5.40 18.05 6.02
C VAL A 135 -4.07 17.41 6.43
N LYS A 136 -4.08 16.73 7.57
CA LYS A 136 -2.98 15.91 8.04
C LYS A 136 -3.37 14.44 7.95
N VAL A 137 -2.40 13.58 7.67
CA VAL A 137 -2.57 12.13 7.72
C VAL A 137 -1.55 11.52 8.69
N PRO A 138 -1.79 10.31 9.21
CA PRO A 138 -0.82 9.65 10.08
C PRO A 138 0.52 9.46 9.36
N SER A 139 1.63 9.61 10.08
CA SER A 139 2.96 9.36 9.50
C SER A 139 3.19 7.88 9.14
N HIS A 140 2.45 7.00 9.79
CA HIS A 140 2.52 5.55 9.61
C HIS A 140 1.12 4.94 9.50
N VAL A 141 0.98 3.89 8.73
CA VAL A 141 -0.19 3.02 8.63
C VAL A 141 0.18 1.55 8.74
#